data_677a27b213efec8e426527d5f288f576
#
_entry.id   677a27b213efec8e426527d5f288f576
#
_cell.length_a   1.000
_cell.length_b   1.000
_cell.length_c   1.000
_cell.angle_alpha   90.00
_cell.angle_beta   90.00
_cell.angle_gamma   90.00
#
_symmetry.space_group_name_H-M   'P 1'
#
loop_
_entity.id
_entity.type
_entity.pdbx_description
1 polymer ?
#
loop_
_entity_poly.entity_id
_entity_poly.type
_entity_poly.pdbx_seq_one_letter_code
_entity_poly.pdbx_strand_id
1 'polypeptide(L)'
;MVKTETKHSDAEQLVRTKLDELIEFRSQTDDIKEFWGKQFDLGLAWVQYPEGAGGLGINPKYQLLVTEKLREEGISQQNRVANILGIGMGAPTIIEYGTPEQISKYLRPMFTTDEIWCQMFSEPGSGSDLASLSTKAVDDGDGYIVNGQKVWTTLGHLAKWGLLVTRTDPDVPKHRGLTFFIVDMESDGVEVRPLRQITGEAEFNEVYFTDVKIPKENILGSLGEGWRVSLTILMNERVAIGGNVRERGSGAPGPVSYTHLTLPTILLV
;
A
#
# COMPACT_ATOMS: atom_id res chain seq x y z
N MET A 1 23.21 16.96 -26.25
CA MET A 1 21.95 17.66 -25.93
C MET A 1 20.75 17.18 -26.75
N VAL A 2 20.83 17.01 -28.07
CA VAL A 2 19.71 16.69 -28.98
C VAL A 2 19.01 15.34 -28.65
N LYS A 3 19.70 14.29 -28.15
CA LYS A 3 19.11 12.97 -27.85
C LYS A 3 18.20 12.93 -26.60
N THR A 4 18.33 13.88 -25.69
CA THR A 4 17.56 13.93 -24.44
C THR A 4 16.21 14.63 -24.64
N GLU A 5 16.18 15.64 -25.48
CA GLU A 5 14.96 16.40 -25.80
C GLU A 5 13.98 15.59 -26.65
N THR A 6 14.47 14.82 -27.63
CA THR A 6 13.63 13.95 -28.47
C THR A 6 12.92 12.85 -27.65
N LYS A 7 13.62 12.21 -26.71
CA LYS A 7 13.02 11.21 -25.81
C LYS A 7 11.97 11.79 -24.84
N HIS A 8 12.09 13.06 -24.47
CA HIS A 8 11.10 13.75 -23.64
C HIS A 8 9.81 14.02 -24.40
N SER A 9 9.90 14.46 -25.65
CA SER A 9 8.74 14.65 -26.52
C SER A 9 7.96 13.36 -26.73
N ASP A 10 8.65 12.24 -26.97
CA ASP A 10 8.03 10.95 -27.26
C ASP A 10 7.28 10.38 -26.05
N ALA A 11 7.83 10.46 -24.83
CA ALA A 11 7.19 9.99 -23.60
C ALA A 11 5.95 10.83 -23.23
N GLU A 12 6.04 12.16 -23.39
CA GLU A 12 4.89 13.03 -23.18
C GLU A 12 3.77 12.74 -24.18
N GLN A 13 4.11 12.60 -25.46
CA GLN A 13 3.16 12.28 -26.50
C GLN A 13 2.49 10.91 -26.24
N LEU A 14 3.23 9.90 -25.79
CA LEU A 14 2.70 8.60 -25.42
C LEU A 14 1.65 8.73 -24.31
N VAL A 15 1.96 9.48 -23.23
CA VAL A 15 1.02 9.69 -22.12
C VAL A 15 -0.23 10.42 -22.59
N ARG A 16 -0.10 11.46 -23.42
CA ARG A 16 -1.25 12.20 -23.96
C ARG A 16 -2.14 11.32 -24.83
N THR A 17 -1.56 10.53 -25.73
CA THR A 17 -2.34 9.59 -26.58
C THR A 17 -3.12 8.60 -25.73
N LYS A 18 -2.50 8.03 -24.68
CA LYS A 18 -3.18 7.09 -23.77
C LYS A 18 -4.23 7.78 -22.90
N LEU A 19 -4.02 9.04 -22.54
CA LEU A 19 -5.04 9.84 -21.85
C LEU A 19 -6.24 10.11 -22.73
N ASP A 20 -6.05 10.45 -23.98
CA ASP A 20 -7.14 10.66 -24.93
C ASP A 20 -7.98 9.38 -25.07
N GLU A 21 -7.34 8.21 -25.21
CA GLU A 21 -8.00 6.89 -25.22
C GLU A 21 -8.78 6.64 -23.92
N LEU A 22 -8.20 6.97 -22.77
CA LEU A 22 -8.84 6.78 -21.47
C LEU A 22 -10.07 7.69 -21.30
N ILE A 23 -9.98 8.95 -21.73
CA ILE A 23 -11.10 9.89 -21.64
C ILE A 23 -12.23 9.50 -22.62
N GLU A 24 -11.88 9.04 -23.82
CA GLU A 24 -12.87 8.49 -24.76
C GLU A 24 -13.60 7.30 -24.14
N PHE A 25 -12.89 6.39 -23.47
CA PHE A 25 -13.50 5.25 -22.77
C PHE A 25 -14.47 5.67 -21.69
N ARG A 26 -14.29 6.82 -21.02
CA ARG A 26 -15.22 7.35 -20.01
C ARG A 26 -16.64 7.55 -20.53
N SER A 27 -16.78 7.85 -21.83
CA SER A 27 -18.09 7.99 -22.46
C SER A 27 -18.84 6.66 -22.69
N GLN A 28 -18.15 5.54 -22.50
CA GLN A 28 -18.65 4.18 -22.74
C GLN A 28 -19.06 3.46 -21.45
N THR A 29 -18.67 3.98 -20.28
CA THR A 29 -19.03 3.39 -18.98
C THR A 29 -19.30 4.45 -17.92
N ASP A 30 -20.32 4.21 -17.10
CA ASP A 30 -20.58 4.98 -15.88
C ASP A 30 -19.90 4.38 -14.64
N ASP A 31 -19.40 3.14 -14.74
CA ASP A 31 -18.70 2.48 -13.65
C ASP A 31 -17.29 3.02 -13.50
N ILE A 32 -17.04 3.65 -12.36
CA ILE A 32 -15.72 4.23 -12.04
C ILE A 32 -14.64 3.14 -11.87
N LYS A 33 -14.99 1.94 -11.45
CA LYS A 33 -14.03 0.84 -11.30
C LYS A 33 -13.59 0.29 -12.66
N GLU A 34 -14.50 0.19 -13.62
CA GLU A 34 -14.14 -0.13 -15.00
C GLU A 34 -13.19 0.92 -15.59
N PHE A 35 -13.47 2.20 -15.33
CA PHE A 35 -12.59 3.28 -15.73
C PHE A 35 -11.19 3.16 -15.10
N TRP A 36 -11.09 2.92 -13.80
CA TRP A 36 -9.79 2.69 -13.14
C TRP A 36 -9.09 1.44 -13.68
N GLY A 37 -9.85 0.38 -14.01
CA GLY A 37 -9.31 -0.80 -14.68
C GLY A 37 -8.67 -0.44 -16.01
N LYS A 38 -9.37 0.30 -16.86
CA LYS A 38 -8.84 0.80 -18.14
C LYS A 38 -7.61 1.71 -17.93
N GLN A 39 -7.62 2.58 -16.92
CA GLN A 39 -6.49 3.42 -16.55
C GLN A 39 -5.26 2.57 -16.21
N PHE A 40 -5.44 1.50 -15.43
CA PHE A 40 -4.37 0.55 -15.10
C PHE A 40 -3.85 -0.15 -16.35
N ASP A 41 -4.73 -0.68 -17.19
CA ASP A 41 -4.41 -1.45 -18.40
C ASP A 41 -3.66 -0.59 -19.43
N LEU A 42 -3.93 0.72 -19.49
CA LEU A 42 -3.21 1.69 -20.29
C LEU A 42 -1.84 2.11 -19.71
N GLY A 43 -1.50 1.66 -18.50
CA GLY A 43 -0.27 2.04 -17.80
C GLY A 43 -0.29 3.45 -17.20
N LEU A 44 -1.47 4.01 -16.97
CA LEU A 44 -1.67 5.37 -16.43
C LEU A 44 -1.98 5.38 -14.92
N ALA A 45 -1.93 4.22 -14.26
CA ALA A 45 -2.09 4.14 -12.80
C ALA A 45 -0.91 4.81 -12.08
N TRP A 46 0.29 4.49 -12.51
CA TRP A 46 1.58 5.02 -12.03
C TRP A 46 2.66 4.83 -13.10
N VAL A 47 2.84 5.84 -13.93
CA VAL A 47 3.60 5.81 -15.19
C VAL A 47 5.05 5.32 -15.07
N GLN A 48 5.65 5.40 -13.86
CA GLN A 48 7.03 5.00 -13.61
C GLN A 48 7.24 3.49 -13.49
N TYR A 49 6.19 2.73 -13.19
CA TYR A 49 6.29 1.30 -13.03
C TYR A 49 6.30 0.56 -14.36
N PRO A 50 6.75 -0.70 -14.41
CA PRO A 50 6.82 -1.47 -15.65
C PRO A 50 5.47 -1.62 -16.34
N GLU A 51 5.51 -1.85 -17.65
CA GLU A 51 4.36 -2.33 -18.40
C GLU A 51 3.83 -3.65 -17.80
N GLY A 52 2.51 -3.79 -17.78
CA GLY A 52 1.83 -4.91 -17.09
C GLY A 52 1.65 -4.73 -15.58
N ALA A 53 2.40 -3.81 -14.96
CA ALA A 53 2.22 -3.43 -13.57
C ALA A 53 1.44 -2.10 -13.40
N GLY A 54 0.66 -1.70 -14.38
CA GLY A 54 -0.10 -0.44 -14.39
C GLY A 54 0.72 0.80 -14.75
N GLY A 55 1.93 0.62 -15.27
CA GLY A 55 2.85 1.68 -15.66
C GLY A 55 3.34 1.59 -17.11
N LEU A 56 4.25 2.51 -17.47
CA LEU A 56 4.84 2.65 -18.81
C LEU A 56 6.38 2.62 -18.76
N GLY A 57 6.98 2.43 -17.60
CA GLY A 57 8.43 2.45 -17.41
C GLY A 57 9.09 3.80 -17.71
N ILE A 58 8.36 4.91 -17.55
CA ILE A 58 8.84 6.26 -17.89
C ILE A 58 9.06 7.11 -16.64
N ASN A 59 9.59 8.31 -16.84
CA ASN A 59 9.89 9.21 -15.72
C ASN A 59 8.61 9.56 -14.92
N PRO A 60 8.60 9.46 -13.58
CA PRO A 60 7.45 9.72 -12.72
C PRO A 60 6.88 11.14 -12.85
N LYS A 61 7.65 12.12 -13.35
CA LYS A 61 7.15 13.48 -13.58
C LYS A 61 5.92 13.52 -14.51
N TYR A 62 5.78 12.54 -15.41
CA TYR A 62 4.64 12.46 -16.33
C TYR A 62 3.35 12.01 -15.66
N GLN A 63 3.40 11.51 -14.40
CA GLN A 63 2.19 11.24 -13.62
C GLN A 63 1.38 12.52 -13.37
N LEU A 64 2.04 13.67 -13.36
CA LEU A 64 1.34 14.95 -13.19
C LEU A 64 0.37 15.22 -14.34
N LEU A 65 0.75 14.91 -15.59
CA LEU A 65 -0.16 15.05 -16.74
C LEU A 65 -1.44 14.22 -16.58
N VAL A 66 -1.28 12.98 -16.08
CA VAL A 66 -2.43 12.10 -15.81
C VAL A 66 -3.32 12.71 -14.72
N THR A 67 -2.73 13.13 -13.61
CA THR A 67 -3.46 13.69 -12.48
C THR A 67 -4.19 14.98 -12.84
N GLU A 68 -3.54 15.88 -13.57
CA GLU A 68 -4.14 17.14 -14.02
C GLU A 68 -5.30 16.89 -14.99
N LYS A 69 -5.12 16.02 -15.99
CA LYS A 69 -6.17 15.71 -16.97
C LYS A 69 -7.40 15.09 -16.30
N LEU A 70 -7.20 14.12 -15.40
CA LEU A 70 -8.31 13.50 -14.67
C LEU A 70 -9.07 14.53 -13.80
N ARG A 71 -8.36 15.47 -13.19
CA ARG A 71 -8.96 16.55 -12.41
C ARG A 71 -9.77 17.51 -13.28
N GLU A 72 -9.24 17.89 -14.45
CA GLU A 72 -9.92 18.76 -15.42
C GLU A 72 -11.23 18.15 -15.91
N GLU A 73 -11.25 16.83 -16.12
CA GLU A 73 -12.43 16.05 -16.51
C GLU A 73 -13.37 15.72 -15.33
N GLY A 74 -13.04 16.17 -14.11
CA GLY A 74 -13.85 15.89 -12.91
C GLY A 74 -13.88 14.41 -12.50
N ILE A 75 -12.90 13.61 -12.94
CA ILE A 75 -12.84 12.17 -12.68
C ILE A 75 -12.30 11.91 -11.28
N SER A 76 -13.04 11.13 -10.51
CA SER A 76 -12.69 10.76 -9.14
C SER A 76 -11.44 9.87 -9.09
N GLN A 77 -10.54 10.19 -8.16
CA GLN A 77 -9.39 9.38 -7.80
C GLN A 77 -9.52 8.83 -6.36
N GLN A 78 -10.75 8.59 -5.92
CA GLN A 78 -11.03 8.09 -4.56
C GLN A 78 -10.47 6.68 -4.31
N ASN A 79 -10.15 5.89 -5.35
CA ASN A 79 -9.44 4.62 -5.18
C ASN A 79 -8.16 4.77 -4.36
N ARG A 80 -7.41 5.86 -4.56
CA ARG A 80 -6.17 6.13 -3.83
C ARG A 80 -6.39 6.40 -2.34
N VAL A 81 -7.56 6.88 -1.96
CA VAL A 81 -7.94 7.12 -0.57
C VAL A 81 -8.55 5.87 0.05
N ALA A 82 -9.46 5.22 -0.68
CA ALA A 82 -10.17 4.02 -0.20
C ALA A 82 -9.21 2.83 0.02
N ASN A 83 -8.14 2.72 -0.77
CA ASN A 83 -7.14 1.65 -0.68
C ASN A 83 -5.72 2.20 -0.53
N ILE A 84 -5.55 3.20 0.34
CA ILE A 84 -4.26 3.89 0.51
C ILE A 84 -3.13 2.95 0.92
N LEU A 85 -3.42 1.94 1.75
CA LEU A 85 -2.43 0.94 2.19
C LEU A 85 -2.01 0.04 1.03
N GLY A 86 -2.96 -0.41 0.21
CA GLY A 86 -2.66 -1.17 -1.00
C GLY A 86 -1.89 -0.33 -2.02
N ILE A 87 -2.51 0.75 -2.51
CA ILE A 87 -1.97 1.54 -3.61
C ILE A 87 -0.70 2.30 -3.23
N GLY A 88 -0.64 2.88 -2.02
CA GLY A 88 0.49 3.71 -1.58
C GLY A 88 1.66 2.93 -1.03
N MET A 89 1.45 1.74 -0.49
CA MET A 89 2.46 0.94 0.22
C MET A 89 2.63 -0.45 -0.37
N GLY A 90 1.53 -1.17 -0.57
CA GLY A 90 1.52 -2.54 -1.10
C GLY A 90 2.01 -2.62 -2.54
N ALA A 91 1.44 -1.80 -3.44
CA ALA A 91 1.79 -1.83 -4.86
C ALA A 91 3.28 -1.60 -5.12
N PRO A 92 3.93 -0.52 -4.62
CA PRO A 92 5.36 -0.32 -4.84
C PRO A 92 6.21 -1.46 -4.25
N THR A 93 5.79 -2.04 -3.13
CA THR A 93 6.51 -3.15 -2.50
C THR A 93 6.35 -4.45 -3.28
N ILE A 94 5.16 -4.76 -3.78
CA ILE A 94 4.92 -5.93 -4.65
C ILE A 94 5.69 -5.79 -5.97
N ILE A 95 5.78 -4.59 -6.53
CA ILE A 95 6.58 -4.35 -7.74
C ILE A 95 8.07 -4.58 -7.50
N GLU A 96 8.58 -4.23 -6.31
CA GLU A 96 10.00 -4.39 -5.97
C GLU A 96 10.38 -5.82 -5.61
N TYR A 97 9.52 -6.54 -4.88
CA TYR A 97 9.85 -7.85 -4.29
C TYR A 97 8.99 -9.01 -4.78
N GLY A 98 7.88 -8.72 -5.45
CA GLY A 98 6.93 -9.74 -5.90
C GLY A 98 7.37 -10.49 -7.14
N THR A 99 6.84 -11.69 -7.29
CA THR A 99 6.98 -12.46 -8.53
C THR A 99 6.09 -11.89 -9.63
N PRO A 100 6.33 -12.21 -10.91
CA PRO A 100 5.44 -11.81 -12.00
C PRO A 100 3.98 -12.25 -11.77
N GLU A 101 3.76 -13.43 -11.16
CA GLU A 101 2.45 -13.96 -10.83
C GLU A 101 1.78 -13.12 -9.75
N GLN A 102 2.51 -12.70 -8.72
CA GLN A 102 2.00 -11.82 -7.67
C GLN A 102 1.65 -10.43 -8.23
N ILE A 103 2.50 -9.86 -9.08
CA ILE A 103 2.25 -8.58 -9.78
C ILE A 103 0.95 -8.67 -10.58
N SER A 104 0.82 -9.69 -11.40
CA SER A 104 -0.37 -9.91 -12.25
C SER A 104 -1.64 -10.15 -11.44
N LYS A 105 -1.53 -10.90 -10.33
CA LYS A 105 -2.68 -11.26 -9.50
C LYS A 105 -3.21 -10.06 -8.70
N TYR A 106 -2.31 -9.26 -8.12
CA TYR A 106 -2.69 -8.33 -7.04
C TYR A 106 -2.86 -6.88 -7.48
N LEU A 107 -2.06 -6.37 -8.45
CA LEU A 107 -1.98 -4.93 -8.65
C LEU A 107 -3.24 -4.33 -9.28
N ARG A 108 -3.83 -5.01 -10.27
CA ARG A 108 -5.02 -4.47 -10.93
C ARG A 108 -6.24 -4.40 -10.01
N PRO A 109 -6.66 -5.48 -9.31
CA PRO A 109 -7.79 -5.42 -8.38
C PRO A 109 -7.50 -4.51 -7.16
N MET A 110 -6.24 -4.37 -6.75
CA MET A 110 -5.84 -3.38 -5.76
C MET A 110 -6.09 -1.95 -6.24
N PHE A 111 -5.72 -1.62 -7.49
CA PHE A 111 -5.88 -0.28 -8.04
C PHE A 111 -7.34 0.09 -8.28
N THR A 112 -8.17 -0.85 -8.73
CA THR A 112 -9.61 -0.66 -8.92
C THR A 112 -10.40 -0.64 -7.64
N THR A 113 -9.78 -0.95 -6.49
CA THR A 113 -10.45 -1.14 -5.18
C THR A 113 -11.43 -2.31 -5.14
N ASP A 114 -11.31 -3.27 -6.06
CA ASP A 114 -12.05 -4.53 -5.95
C ASP A 114 -11.56 -5.33 -4.76
N GLU A 115 -10.27 -5.20 -4.44
CA GLU A 115 -9.63 -5.83 -3.30
C GLU A 115 -8.93 -4.78 -2.43
N ILE A 116 -9.45 -4.57 -1.23
CA ILE A 116 -8.87 -3.67 -0.24
C ILE A 116 -7.73 -4.38 0.51
N TRP A 117 -6.71 -3.62 0.89
CA TRP A 117 -5.54 -4.11 1.57
C TRP A 117 -5.36 -3.48 2.94
N CYS A 118 -4.82 -4.27 3.88
CA CYS A 118 -4.40 -3.77 5.18
C CYS A 118 -2.93 -4.10 5.47
N GLN A 119 -2.37 -3.43 6.49
CA GLN A 119 -1.00 -3.63 6.95
C GLN A 119 -1.01 -4.18 8.37
N MET A 120 -0.28 -5.28 8.61
CA MET A 120 -0.24 -6.00 9.87
C MET A 120 1.19 -6.10 10.41
N PHE A 121 1.62 -5.03 11.07
CA PHE A 121 2.96 -4.86 11.61
C PHE A 121 2.96 -4.96 13.12
N SER A 122 2.35 -3.97 13.79
CA SER A 122 2.38 -3.81 15.22
C SER A 122 1.70 -4.97 15.97
N GLU A 123 2.23 -5.27 17.15
CA GLU A 123 1.65 -6.22 18.11
C GLU A 123 1.48 -5.55 19.46
N PRO A 124 0.69 -6.09 20.40
CA PRO A 124 0.55 -5.51 21.74
C PRO A 124 1.90 -5.29 22.45
N GLY A 125 2.87 -6.14 22.22
CA GLY A 125 4.23 -6.06 22.79
C GLY A 125 5.29 -5.46 21.87
N SER A 126 4.97 -5.09 20.62
CA SER A 126 5.94 -4.68 19.60
C SER A 126 5.36 -3.61 18.68
N GLY A 127 5.75 -2.37 18.89
CA GLY A 127 5.40 -1.21 18.05
C GLY A 127 6.66 -0.61 17.43
N SER A 128 7.28 0.38 18.09
CA SER A 128 8.50 1.03 17.59
C SER A 128 9.67 0.05 17.41
N ASP A 129 9.79 -0.96 18.26
CA ASP A 129 10.70 -2.07 18.07
C ASP A 129 10.00 -3.21 17.29
N LEU A 130 9.67 -2.94 16.03
CA LEU A 130 8.97 -3.88 15.14
C LEU A 130 9.71 -5.22 15.04
N ALA A 131 11.05 -5.20 15.02
CA ALA A 131 11.83 -6.43 14.90
C ALA A 131 11.67 -7.40 16.09
N SER A 132 11.07 -6.98 17.20
CA SER A 132 10.77 -7.83 18.36
C SER A 132 9.37 -8.48 18.30
N LEU A 133 8.71 -8.43 17.14
CA LEU A 133 7.42 -9.09 16.92
C LEU A 133 7.48 -10.60 17.23
N SER A 134 6.37 -11.14 17.71
CA SER A 134 6.21 -12.51 18.18
C SER A 134 5.28 -13.38 17.34
N THR A 135 4.44 -12.79 16.47
CA THR A 135 3.64 -13.56 15.51
C THR A 135 4.56 -14.46 14.70
N LYS A 136 4.38 -15.76 14.84
CA LYS A 136 5.27 -16.77 14.24
C LYS A 136 4.62 -17.41 13.02
N ALA A 137 5.47 -17.82 12.06
CA ALA A 137 5.10 -18.66 10.94
C ALA A 137 6.04 -19.86 10.91
N VAL A 138 5.48 -21.07 10.97
CA VAL A 138 6.22 -22.34 11.00
C VAL A 138 5.97 -23.08 9.71
N ASP A 139 7.02 -23.51 9.03
CA ASP A 139 6.93 -24.32 7.80
C ASP A 139 6.25 -25.68 8.14
N ASP A 140 5.20 -26.03 7.41
CA ASP A 140 4.49 -27.31 7.55
C ASP A 140 4.75 -28.26 6.37
N GLY A 141 5.66 -27.90 5.48
CA GLY A 141 6.01 -28.62 4.25
C GLY A 141 5.37 -28.05 3.01
N ASP A 142 4.07 -27.80 3.03
CA ASP A 142 3.31 -27.24 1.88
C ASP A 142 3.20 -25.71 1.93
N GLY A 143 3.32 -25.13 3.13
CA GLY A 143 3.20 -23.70 3.38
C GLY A 143 3.72 -23.30 4.74
N TYR A 144 3.03 -22.36 5.37
CA TYR A 144 3.33 -21.89 6.72
C TYR A 144 2.08 -21.85 7.57
N ILE A 145 2.20 -22.31 8.82
CA ILE A 145 1.16 -22.16 9.85
C ILE A 145 1.48 -20.91 10.66
N VAL A 146 0.57 -19.94 10.64
CA VAL A 146 0.73 -18.66 11.34
C VAL A 146 -0.10 -18.62 12.60
N ASN A 147 0.54 -18.22 13.71
CA ASN A 147 -0.10 -17.98 14.99
C ASN A 147 0.40 -16.67 15.61
N GLY A 148 -0.51 -15.86 16.13
CA GLY A 148 -0.17 -14.60 16.78
C GLY A 148 -1.30 -13.58 16.76
N GLN A 149 -0.93 -12.33 17.06
CA GLN A 149 -1.86 -11.21 17.10
C GLN A 149 -1.22 -9.95 16.53
N LYS A 150 -1.95 -9.24 15.69
CA LYS A 150 -1.59 -7.90 15.22
C LYS A 150 -2.60 -6.88 15.75
N VAL A 151 -2.15 -5.64 15.89
CA VAL A 151 -2.95 -4.54 16.45
C VAL A 151 -2.76 -3.27 15.62
N TRP A 152 -3.71 -2.34 15.72
CA TRP A 152 -3.73 -1.08 14.97
C TRP A 152 -3.84 -1.28 13.45
N THR A 153 -4.49 -2.37 13.02
CA THR A 153 -4.68 -2.70 11.61
C THR A 153 -5.79 -1.84 11.01
N THR A 154 -5.40 -0.80 10.28
CA THR A 154 -6.34 0.07 9.56
C THR A 154 -7.04 -0.72 8.47
N LEU A 155 -8.37 -0.56 8.34
CA LEU A 155 -9.21 -1.22 7.34
C LEU A 155 -9.20 -2.76 7.39
N GLY A 156 -8.68 -3.39 8.45
CA GLY A 156 -8.61 -4.85 8.56
C GLY A 156 -9.96 -5.56 8.34
N HIS A 157 -11.06 -4.94 8.77
CA HIS A 157 -12.43 -5.47 8.61
C HIS A 157 -13.00 -5.37 7.18
N LEU A 158 -12.33 -4.63 6.29
CA LEU A 158 -12.71 -4.48 4.88
C LEU A 158 -11.70 -5.13 3.93
N ALA A 159 -10.53 -5.49 4.46
CA ALA A 159 -9.43 -5.96 3.64
C ALA A 159 -9.66 -7.40 3.15
N LYS A 160 -9.41 -7.62 1.86
CA LYS A 160 -9.26 -8.96 1.28
C LYS A 160 -7.85 -9.49 1.52
N TRP A 161 -6.85 -8.64 1.43
CA TRP A 161 -5.44 -9.01 1.56
C TRP A 161 -4.73 -8.23 2.66
N GLY A 162 -3.82 -8.89 3.34
CA GLY A 162 -3.00 -8.32 4.39
C GLY A 162 -1.50 -8.41 4.11
N LEU A 163 -0.80 -7.32 4.34
CA LEU A 163 0.66 -7.22 4.31
C LEU A 163 1.19 -7.61 5.69
N LEU A 164 1.62 -8.87 5.85
CA LEU A 164 1.93 -9.48 7.14
C LEU A 164 3.42 -9.74 7.31
N VAL A 165 4.03 -9.20 8.35
CA VAL A 165 5.37 -9.57 8.80
C VAL A 165 5.30 -10.52 10.00
N THR A 166 6.06 -11.64 9.93
CA THR A 166 6.10 -12.70 10.95
C THR A 166 7.52 -13.11 11.27
N ARG A 167 7.67 -13.85 12.37
CA ARG A 167 8.92 -14.52 12.73
C ARG A 167 8.90 -15.95 12.21
N THR A 168 9.83 -16.25 11.30
CA THR A 168 10.03 -17.62 10.76
C THR A 168 11.22 -18.31 11.39
N ASP A 169 12.21 -17.55 11.91
CA ASP A 169 13.38 -18.11 12.58
C ASP A 169 13.67 -17.35 13.88
N PRO A 170 13.44 -17.98 15.06
CA PRO A 170 13.72 -17.36 16.36
C PRO A 170 15.19 -17.45 16.79
N ASP A 171 16.01 -18.31 16.15
CA ASP A 171 17.36 -18.64 16.59
C ASP A 171 18.44 -17.73 16.00
N VAL A 172 18.04 -16.84 15.07
CA VAL A 172 18.94 -15.85 14.45
C VAL A 172 18.69 -14.44 15.02
N PRO A 173 19.58 -13.46 14.77
CA PRO A 173 19.34 -12.08 15.15
C PRO A 173 17.97 -11.57 14.67
N LYS A 174 17.24 -10.85 15.54
CA LYS A 174 15.82 -10.53 15.37
C LYS A 174 15.41 -9.97 14.00
N HIS A 175 16.29 -9.20 13.36
CA HIS A 175 16.04 -8.65 12.02
C HIS A 175 16.18 -9.66 10.88
N ARG A 176 16.90 -10.76 11.10
CA ARG A 176 17.14 -11.79 10.08
C ARG A 176 16.14 -12.93 10.10
N GLY A 177 15.42 -13.07 11.22
CA GLY A 177 14.43 -14.13 11.39
C GLY A 177 13.01 -13.74 10.97
N LEU A 178 12.86 -12.70 10.18
CA LEU A 178 11.55 -12.20 9.74
C LEU A 178 11.29 -12.53 8.28
N THR A 179 10.05 -12.94 7.99
CA THR A 179 9.57 -13.17 6.62
C THR A 179 8.27 -12.38 6.40
N PHE A 180 8.10 -11.94 5.19
CA PHE A 180 6.93 -11.16 4.80
C PHE A 180 5.97 -11.99 3.96
N PHE A 181 4.67 -11.92 4.27
CA PHE A 181 3.63 -12.68 3.60
C PHE A 181 2.50 -11.78 3.11
N ILE A 182 1.87 -12.17 2.03
CA ILE A 182 0.55 -11.70 1.63
C ILE A 182 -0.47 -12.71 2.14
N VAL A 183 -1.34 -12.32 3.06
CA VAL A 183 -2.34 -13.22 3.66
C VAL A 183 -3.74 -12.87 3.16
N ASP A 184 -4.52 -13.90 2.83
CA ASP A 184 -5.95 -13.75 2.59
C ASP A 184 -6.67 -13.56 3.93
N MET A 185 -7.30 -12.41 4.12
CA MET A 185 -7.97 -12.04 5.37
C MET A 185 -9.26 -12.87 5.64
N GLU A 186 -9.73 -13.60 4.63
CA GLU A 186 -10.87 -14.53 4.75
C GLU A 186 -10.43 -15.97 5.02
N SER A 187 -9.13 -16.23 5.20
CA SER A 187 -8.62 -17.57 5.52
C SER A 187 -9.15 -18.05 6.87
N ASP A 188 -9.40 -19.35 6.96
CA ASP A 188 -9.74 -20.00 8.21
C ASP A 188 -8.68 -19.70 9.29
N GLY A 189 -9.15 -19.31 10.49
CA GLY A 189 -8.29 -18.95 11.62
C GLY A 189 -7.88 -17.47 11.67
N VAL A 190 -8.24 -16.66 10.69
CA VAL A 190 -8.12 -15.20 10.78
C VAL A 190 -9.36 -14.63 11.45
N GLU A 191 -9.18 -13.93 12.56
CA GLU A 191 -10.27 -13.24 13.26
C GLU A 191 -9.95 -11.75 13.38
N VAL A 192 -10.83 -10.89 12.86
CA VAL A 192 -10.68 -9.42 12.90
C VAL A 192 -11.64 -8.85 13.93
N ARG A 193 -11.12 -8.10 14.89
CA ARG A 193 -11.91 -7.44 15.96
C ARG A 193 -11.71 -5.93 15.90
N PRO A 194 -12.77 -5.13 15.67
CA PRO A 194 -12.69 -3.69 15.67
C PRO A 194 -12.24 -3.12 17.03
N LEU A 195 -11.30 -2.17 17.00
CA LEU A 195 -10.86 -1.39 18.15
C LEU A 195 -11.64 -0.08 18.21
N ARG A 196 -12.54 0.06 19.21
CA ARG A 196 -13.28 1.29 19.40
C ARG A 196 -12.37 2.36 20.02
N GLN A 197 -12.18 3.44 19.29
CA GLN A 197 -11.42 4.61 19.72
C GLN A 197 -12.23 5.50 20.67
N ILE A 198 -11.58 6.43 21.36
CA ILE A 198 -12.23 7.41 22.24
C ILE A 198 -13.21 8.32 21.47
N THR A 199 -13.01 8.50 20.15
CA THR A 199 -13.92 9.22 19.25
C THR A 199 -15.22 8.48 18.98
N GLY A 200 -15.29 7.17 19.31
CA GLY A 200 -16.40 6.27 18.99
C GLY A 200 -16.23 5.55 17.65
N GLU A 201 -15.26 5.93 16.84
CA GLU A 201 -14.91 5.27 15.58
C GLU A 201 -14.17 3.95 15.82
N ALA A 202 -14.12 3.08 14.81
CA ALA A 202 -13.44 1.78 14.87
C ALA A 202 -12.68 1.49 13.55
N GLU A 203 -11.84 2.43 13.13
CA GLU A 203 -11.02 2.28 11.92
C GLU A 203 -9.91 1.25 12.09
N PHE A 204 -9.40 1.12 13.32
CA PHE A 204 -8.36 0.16 13.66
C PHE A 204 -8.94 -1.16 14.13
N ASN A 205 -8.18 -2.22 13.92
CA ASN A 205 -8.57 -3.57 14.30
C ASN A 205 -7.42 -4.29 15.00
N GLU A 206 -7.79 -5.24 15.85
CA GLU A 206 -6.95 -6.37 16.21
C GLU A 206 -7.18 -7.50 15.22
N VAL A 207 -6.13 -8.20 14.85
CA VAL A 207 -6.20 -9.38 13.99
C VAL A 207 -5.53 -10.54 14.68
N TYR A 208 -6.27 -11.61 14.90
CA TYR A 208 -5.80 -12.84 15.52
C TYR A 208 -5.58 -13.90 14.44
N PHE A 209 -4.50 -14.64 14.58
CA PHE A 209 -4.13 -15.75 13.73
C PHE A 209 -4.11 -17.02 14.60
N THR A 210 -4.95 -18.00 14.28
CA THR A 210 -5.01 -19.29 14.94
C THR A 210 -4.87 -20.38 13.88
N ASP A 211 -3.68 -20.98 13.79
CA ASP A 211 -3.33 -22.02 12.84
C ASP A 211 -3.64 -21.64 11.36
N VAL A 212 -3.47 -20.36 11.00
CA VAL A 212 -3.74 -19.87 9.66
C VAL A 212 -2.71 -20.43 8.68
N LYS A 213 -3.18 -21.10 7.62
CA LYS A 213 -2.34 -21.64 6.57
C LYS A 213 -2.07 -20.61 5.48
N ILE A 214 -0.80 -20.33 5.22
CA ILE A 214 -0.36 -19.43 4.15
C ILE A 214 0.52 -20.22 3.18
N PRO A 215 0.15 -20.29 1.89
CA PRO A 215 0.96 -20.97 0.87
C PRO A 215 2.34 -20.32 0.67
N LYS A 216 3.33 -21.11 0.21
CA LYS A 216 4.70 -20.61 -0.02
C LYS A 216 4.78 -19.53 -1.09
N GLU A 217 3.92 -19.58 -2.09
CA GLU A 217 3.80 -18.56 -3.13
C GLU A 217 3.33 -17.19 -2.63
N ASN A 218 2.83 -17.12 -1.40
CA ASN A 218 2.42 -15.86 -0.78
C ASN A 218 3.55 -15.17 0.01
N ILE A 219 4.77 -15.73 0.00
CA ILE A 219 5.95 -15.00 0.50
C ILE A 219 6.21 -13.81 -0.43
N LEU A 220 6.33 -12.62 0.14
CA LEU A 220 6.76 -11.43 -0.59
C LEU A 220 8.26 -11.19 -0.35
N GLY A 221 9.05 -11.25 -1.40
CA GLY A 221 10.50 -11.33 -1.32
C GLY A 221 10.99 -12.75 -1.06
N SER A 222 12.01 -12.90 -0.20
CA SER A 222 12.60 -14.19 0.16
C SER A 222 12.44 -14.51 1.64
N LEU A 223 12.55 -15.78 2.00
CA LEU A 223 12.58 -16.23 3.39
C LEU A 223 13.73 -15.52 4.15
N GLY A 224 13.42 -14.97 5.32
CA GLY A 224 14.37 -14.21 6.14
C GLY A 224 14.61 -12.76 5.71
N GLU A 225 14.03 -12.29 4.60
CA GLU A 225 14.14 -10.90 4.13
C GLU A 225 12.99 -9.98 4.58
N GLY A 226 12.10 -10.46 5.44
CA GLY A 226 10.92 -9.70 5.88
C GLY A 226 11.24 -8.33 6.49
N TRP A 227 12.40 -8.17 7.12
CA TRP A 227 12.83 -6.87 7.62
C TRP A 227 13.07 -5.86 6.50
N ARG A 228 13.76 -6.27 5.42
CA ARG A 228 14.02 -5.41 4.26
C ARG A 228 12.72 -4.98 3.57
N VAL A 229 11.81 -5.92 3.36
CA VAL A 229 10.48 -5.65 2.79
C VAL A 229 9.69 -4.69 3.68
N SER A 230 9.71 -4.89 5.01
CA SER A 230 9.05 -4.01 5.97
C SER A 230 9.59 -2.58 5.92
N LEU A 231 10.91 -2.40 5.78
CA LEU A 231 11.51 -1.07 5.66
C LEU A 231 11.04 -0.34 4.38
N THR A 232 10.94 -1.06 3.26
CA THR A 232 10.41 -0.49 2.00
C THR A 232 8.96 -0.02 2.17
N ILE A 233 8.11 -0.82 2.83
CA ILE A 233 6.73 -0.41 3.13
C ILE A 233 6.70 0.85 4.00
N LEU A 234 7.48 0.91 5.07
CA LEU A 234 7.55 2.07 5.97
C LEU A 234 8.09 3.34 5.26
N MET A 235 8.98 3.18 4.30
CA MET A 235 9.44 4.32 3.47
C MET A 235 8.33 4.81 2.53
N ASN A 236 7.61 3.91 1.88
CA ASN A 236 6.49 4.24 1.02
C ASN A 236 5.34 4.89 1.81
N GLU A 237 5.09 4.44 3.05
CA GLU A 237 4.13 5.04 3.98
C GLU A 237 4.40 6.52 4.21
N ARG A 238 5.66 6.88 4.48
CA ARG A 238 6.05 8.29 4.66
C ARG A 238 5.77 9.14 3.43
N VAL A 239 5.93 8.59 2.24
CA VAL A 239 5.64 9.30 0.98
C VAL A 239 4.14 9.39 0.75
N ALA A 240 3.40 8.29 0.91
CA ALA A 240 1.97 8.22 0.65
C ALA A 240 1.15 9.07 1.64
N ILE A 241 1.49 9.03 2.93
CA ILE A 241 0.78 9.78 3.98
C ILE A 241 1.37 11.18 4.13
N GLY A 242 2.70 11.35 4.11
CA GLY A 242 3.38 12.62 4.30
C GLY A 242 3.25 13.59 3.13
N GLY A 243 3.14 13.11 1.90
CA GLY A 243 2.92 13.93 0.70
C GLY A 243 1.58 14.67 0.69
N ASN A 244 0.56 14.06 1.26
CA ASN A 244 -0.80 14.62 1.35
C ASN A 244 -0.94 15.78 2.35
N VAL A 245 0.03 15.99 3.24
CA VAL A 245 0.02 17.12 4.19
C VAL A 245 0.18 18.46 3.47
N ARG A 246 0.83 18.49 2.29
CA ARG A 246 0.98 19.74 1.51
C ARG A 246 -0.27 20.13 0.70
N GLU A 247 -1.13 19.17 0.35
CA GLU A 247 -2.37 19.45 -0.39
C GLU A 247 -3.57 19.78 0.53
N ARG A 248 -3.51 19.44 1.80
CA ARG A 248 -4.49 19.91 2.79
C ARG A 248 -4.16 21.33 3.22
N GLY A 249 -4.30 22.25 2.27
CA GLY A 249 -4.20 23.68 2.49
C GLY A 249 -5.35 24.26 3.31
N SER A 250 -5.57 23.71 4.52
CA SER A 250 -6.54 24.27 5.48
C SER A 250 -5.97 25.46 6.25
N GLY A 251 -4.70 25.85 6.05
CA GLY A 251 -4.06 26.90 6.84
C GLY A 251 -3.99 26.62 8.35
N ALA A 252 -4.56 25.53 8.81
CA ALA A 252 -4.49 25.14 10.21
C ALA A 252 -3.09 24.59 10.53
N PRO A 253 -2.43 25.05 11.59
CA PRO A 253 -1.16 24.48 12.05
C PRO A 253 -1.37 23.01 12.35
N GLY A 254 -0.50 22.13 11.79
CA GLY A 254 -0.51 20.72 12.12
C GLY A 254 -0.23 20.50 13.63
N PRO A 255 -0.50 19.27 14.17
CA PRO A 255 -0.31 18.98 15.59
C PRO A 255 1.07 19.35 16.13
N VAL A 256 2.12 19.18 15.32
CA VAL A 256 3.51 19.55 15.70
C VAL A 256 3.69 21.07 15.77
N SER A 257 3.12 21.83 14.85
CA SER A 257 3.16 23.30 14.89
C SER A 257 2.41 23.84 16.11
N TYR A 258 1.30 23.19 16.48
CA TYR A 258 0.54 23.55 17.68
C TYR A 258 1.35 23.32 18.95
N THR A 259 2.04 22.20 19.06
CA THR A 259 2.90 21.86 20.21
C THR A 259 4.03 22.89 20.39
N HIS A 260 4.67 23.31 19.30
CA HIS A 260 5.74 24.30 19.34
C HIS A 260 5.27 25.73 19.57
N LEU A 261 4.05 26.08 19.17
CA LEU A 261 3.49 27.43 19.36
C LEU A 261 2.82 27.62 20.74
N THR A 262 2.25 26.57 21.31
CA THR A 262 1.48 26.69 22.57
C THR A 262 2.28 26.39 23.83
N LEU A 263 3.29 25.52 23.79
CA LEU A 263 4.11 25.21 24.94
C LEU A 263 4.83 26.44 25.56
N PRO A 264 5.44 27.34 24.77
CA PRO A 264 6.04 28.55 25.34
C PRO A 264 5.03 29.51 25.98
N THR A 265 3.79 29.52 25.49
CA THR A 265 2.74 30.40 26.01
C THR A 265 2.19 29.91 27.36
N ILE A 266 2.16 28.58 27.58
CA ILE A 266 1.72 27.97 28.84
C ILE A 266 2.77 28.15 29.97
N LEU A 267 4.05 28.26 29.60
CA LEU A 267 5.14 28.49 30.59
C LEU A 267 5.33 29.93 31.01
N LEU A 268 4.58 30.87 30.42
CA LEU A 268 4.63 32.30 30.75
C LEU A 268 3.43 32.81 31.60
N VAL A 269 2.57 31.92 32.04
CA VAL A 269 1.47 32.16 32.99
C VAL A 269 1.71 31.39 34.27
#